data_83c73b351427eb26c50cb404bafd78d3
#
_entry.id   83c73b351427eb26c50cb404bafd78d3
#
_cell.length_a   1.000
_cell.length_b   1.000
_cell.length_c   1.000
_cell.angle_alpha   90.00
_cell.angle_beta   90.00
_cell.angle_gamma   90.00
#
_symmetry.space_group_name_H-M   'P 1'
#
loop_
_entity.id
_entity.type
_entity.pdbx_description
1 polymer ?
#
loop_
_entity_poly.entity_id
_entity_poly.type
_entity_poly.pdbx_seq_one_letter_code
_entity_poly.pdbx_strand_id
1 'polypeptide(L)'
;VLPVIPALVAGLKKGDKFLTINDSEIVYHDQIQAEMYKNKGKKVTFTVLRNNQKVELSSVVSKSGLLGFLPEEMKAIDKSAIKTTYYSFGESIQRGWNMGFITLGDYTGQLKFLFTKKGATSVGGFGSIGKMFPTTWNWQIFWMNTAFISIVLAFMNILPIPALDGGHVVFLIYEIITGKEAPQKVLEYAQYVGFMLLLGLLIYANGNDIYSAFFK
;
A
#
# COMPACT_ATOMS: atom_id res chain seq x y z
N VAL A 1 13.05 23.75 -19.05
CA VAL A 1 11.74 23.46 -19.66
C VAL A 1 10.98 22.64 -18.63
N LEU A 2 9.99 23.24 -17.96
CA LEU A 2 9.09 22.54 -17.06
C LEU A 2 8.30 21.50 -17.89
N PRO A 3 8.13 20.26 -17.39
CA PRO A 3 7.33 19.27 -18.09
C PRO A 3 5.90 19.81 -18.24
N VAL A 4 5.41 19.83 -19.47
CA VAL A 4 4.04 20.25 -19.76
C VAL A 4 3.11 19.23 -19.12
N ILE A 5 2.31 19.67 -18.17
CA ILE A 5 1.32 18.82 -17.50
C ILE A 5 0.09 18.73 -18.43
N PRO A 6 -0.26 17.55 -18.97
CA PRO A 6 -1.33 17.40 -19.95
C PRO A 6 -2.67 17.99 -19.51
N ALA A 7 -2.99 17.91 -18.23
CA ALA A 7 -4.22 18.46 -17.66
C ALA A 7 -4.33 19.99 -17.79
N LEU A 8 -3.23 20.68 -17.55
CA LEU A 8 -3.19 22.16 -17.64
C LEU A 8 -3.37 22.62 -19.07
N VAL A 9 -2.70 21.93 -20.02
CA VAL A 9 -2.81 22.22 -21.47
C VAL A 9 -4.23 21.91 -21.97
N ALA A 10 -4.88 20.91 -21.42
CA ALA A 10 -6.28 20.60 -21.74
C ALA A 10 -7.28 21.63 -21.19
N GLY A 11 -6.84 22.57 -20.38
CA GLY A 11 -7.71 23.60 -19.82
C GLY A 11 -8.51 23.14 -18.58
N LEU A 12 -8.09 22.04 -17.90
CA LEU A 12 -8.65 21.66 -16.62
C LEU A 12 -8.39 22.76 -15.58
N LYS A 13 -9.40 23.05 -14.77
CA LYS A 13 -9.35 24.06 -13.71
C LYS A 13 -9.67 23.45 -12.36
N LYS A 14 -9.23 24.13 -11.32
CA LYS A 14 -9.60 23.76 -9.95
C LYS A 14 -11.11 23.80 -9.77
N GLY A 15 -11.68 22.75 -9.18
CA GLY A 15 -13.12 22.62 -8.96
C GLY A 15 -13.88 21.89 -10.08
N ASP A 16 -13.22 21.50 -11.17
CA ASP A 16 -13.84 20.69 -12.21
C ASP A 16 -14.17 19.29 -11.68
N LYS A 17 -15.40 18.82 -11.90
CA LYS A 17 -15.83 17.46 -11.56
C LYS A 17 -15.94 16.64 -12.84
N PHE A 18 -15.23 15.54 -12.93
CA PHE A 18 -15.33 14.61 -14.06
C PHE A 18 -16.70 13.97 -14.10
N LEU A 19 -17.32 13.95 -15.27
CA LEU A 19 -18.58 13.27 -15.55
C LEU A 19 -18.37 12.06 -16.45
N THR A 20 -17.63 12.22 -17.56
CA THR A 20 -17.32 11.13 -18.49
C THR A 20 -15.88 11.22 -18.97
N ILE A 21 -15.32 10.06 -19.36
CA ILE A 21 -14.05 9.95 -20.08
C ILE A 21 -14.31 9.06 -21.28
N ASN A 22 -14.13 9.60 -22.47
CA ASN A 22 -14.66 9.04 -23.72
C ASN A 22 -16.16 8.75 -23.50
N ASP A 23 -16.59 7.49 -23.67
CA ASP A 23 -17.99 7.05 -23.48
C ASP A 23 -18.27 6.46 -22.09
N SER A 24 -17.26 6.44 -21.20
CA SER A 24 -17.38 5.85 -19.86
C SER A 24 -17.82 6.89 -18.84
N GLU A 25 -18.93 6.64 -18.14
CA GLU A 25 -19.39 7.47 -17.03
C GLU A 25 -18.44 7.32 -15.82
N ILE A 26 -18.10 8.44 -15.21
CA ILE A 26 -17.19 8.50 -14.06
C ILE A 26 -17.97 8.92 -12.81
N VAL A 27 -18.12 7.98 -11.91
CA VAL A 27 -18.77 8.19 -10.60
C VAL A 27 -17.71 8.26 -9.49
N TYR A 28 -16.68 7.43 -9.59
CA TYR A 28 -15.64 7.31 -8.58
C TYR A 28 -14.26 7.68 -9.13
N HIS A 29 -13.39 8.18 -8.25
CA HIS A 29 -12.06 8.65 -8.64
C HIS A 29 -11.14 7.55 -9.22
N ASP A 30 -11.23 6.33 -8.71
CA ASP A 30 -10.46 5.19 -9.19
C ASP A 30 -10.75 4.83 -10.65
N GLN A 31 -11.99 5.05 -11.10
CA GLN A 31 -12.38 4.88 -12.51
C GLN A 31 -11.59 5.80 -13.45
N ILE A 32 -11.28 7.03 -13.00
CA ILE A 32 -10.45 7.95 -13.79
C ILE A 32 -9.08 7.34 -14.04
N GLN A 33 -8.43 6.80 -13.01
CA GLN A 33 -7.11 6.19 -13.16
C GLN A 33 -7.16 4.96 -14.06
N ALA A 34 -8.19 4.13 -13.92
CA ALA A 34 -8.38 2.95 -14.76
C ALA A 34 -8.53 3.32 -16.25
N GLU A 35 -9.36 4.33 -16.57
CA GLU A 35 -9.55 4.79 -17.94
C GLU A 35 -8.30 5.46 -18.51
N MET A 36 -7.57 6.25 -17.72
CA MET A 36 -6.29 6.82 -18.14
C MET A 36 -5.25 5.74 -18.43
N TYR A 37 -5.21 4.68 -17.62
CA TYR A 37 -4.27 3.59 -17.82
C TYR A 37 -4.54 2.80 -19.11
N LYS A 38 -5.81 2.56 -19.45
CA LYS A 38 -6.24 1.90 -20.71
C LYS A 38 -5.86 2.73 -21.95
N ASN A 39 -5.83 4.06 -21.80
CA ASN A 39 -5.63 5.00 -22.89
C ASN A 39 -4.25 5.67 -22.89
N LYS A 40 -3.22 4.99 -22.37
CA LYS A 40 -1.83 5.50 -22.38
C LYS A 40 -1.36 5.93 -23.77
N GLY A 41 -0.84 7.13 -23.89
CA GLY A 41 -0.32 7.70 -25.12
C GLY A 41 -1.40 8.07 -26.16
N LYS A 42 -2.68 7.85 -25.83
CA LYS A 42 -3.81 8.18 -26.73
C LYS A 42 -4.45 9.49 -26.32
N LYS A 43 -5.12 10.12 -27.28
CA LYS A 43 -5.99 11.27 -27.02
C LYS A 43 -7.28 10.76 -26.38
N VAL A 44 -7.69 11.38 -25.28
CA VAL A 44 -8.97 11.15 -24.60
C VAL A 44 -9.78 12.42 -24.56
N THR A 45 -11.08 12.28 -24.69
CA THR A 45 -12.05 13.36 -24.50
C THR A 45 -12.73 13.13 -23.17
N PHE A 46 -12.91 14.16 -22.37
CA PHE A 46 -13.58 14.07 -21.09
C PHE A 46 -14.50 15.25 -20.86
N THR A 47 -15.66 14.98 -20.31
CA THR A 47 -16.62 16.01 -19.93
C THR A 47 -16.48 16.28 -18.45
N VAL A 48 -16.35 17.56 -18.10
CA VAL A 48 -16.31 18.02 -16.72
C VAL A 48 -17.48 18.95 -16.42
N LEU A 49 -17.94 18.95 -15.19
CA LEU A 49 -18.88 19.91 -14.66
C LEU A 49 -18.11 21.08 -14.05
N ARG A 50 -18.28 22.27 -14.61
CA ARG A 50 -17.66 23.53 -14.18
C ARG A 50 -18.75 24.57 -13.98
N ASN A 51 -18.90 25.10 -12.77
CA ASN A 51 -19.96 26.09 -12.45
C ASN A 51 -21.35 25.66 -12.94
N ASN A 52 -21.73 24.40 -12.73
CA ASN A 52 -22.96 23.76 -13.18
C ASN A 52 -23.14 23.67 -14.71
N GLN A 53 -22.10 23.92 -15.49
CA GLN A 53 -22.12 23.77 -16.95
C GLN A 53 -21.21 22.59 -17.35
N LYS A 54 -21.65 21.82 -18.34
CA LYS A 54 -20.84 20.75 -18.92
C LYS A 54 -19.82 21.36 -19.88
N VAL A 55 -18.55 21.08 -19.67
CA VAL A 55 -17.44 21.51 -20.52
C VAL A 55 -16.73 20.28 -21.05
N GLU A 56 -16.62 20.19 -22.36
CA GLU A 56 -15.87 19.12 -23.02
C GLU A 56 -14.42 19.56 -23.24
N LEU A 57 -13.50 18.72 -22.81
CA LEU A 57 -12.06 18.94 -22.90
C LEU A 57 -11.38 17.70 -23.49
N SER A 58 -10.23 17.89 -24.10
CA SER A 58 -9.45 16.76 -24.61
C SER A 58 -7.97 16.89 -24.27
N SER A 59 -7.32 15.77 -24.02
CA SER A 59 -5.90 15.74 -23.75
C SER A 59 -5.27 14.43 -24.21
N VAL A 60 -3.95 14.42 -24.31
CA VAL A 60 -3.19 13.19 -24.54
C VAL A 60 -2.72 12.64 -23.21
N VAL A 61 -3.09 11.40 -22.90
CA VAL A 61 -2.64 10.71 -21.69
C VAL A 61 -1.14 10.43 -21.80
N SER A 62 -0.39 10.71 -20.76
CA SER A 62 1.05 10.44 -20.73
C SER A 62 1.35 8.94 -20.93
N LYS A 63 2.57 8.59 -21.30
CA LYS A 63 3.03 7.18 -21.38
C LYS A 63 2.96 6.48 -20.02
N SER A 64 2.99 7.22 -18.93
CA SER A 64 2.81 6.69 -17.57
C SER A 64 1.35 6.48 -17.17
N GLY A 65 0.38 6.90 -17.99
CA GLY A 65 -1.05 6.80 -17.69
C GLY A 65 -1.56 7.92 -16.78
N LEU A 66 -0.87 9.06 -16.75
CA LEU A 66 -1.24 10.19 -15.90
C LEU A 66 -1.68 11.38 -16.78
N LEU A 67 -2.68 12.10 -16.32
CA LEU A 67 -3.10 13.40 -16.89
C LEU A 67 -2.42 14.58 -16.16
N GLY A 68 -1.80 14.34 -15.01
CA GLY A 68 -1.05 15.34 -14.26
C GLY A 68 -1.92 16.34 -13.50
N PHE A 69 -3.04 15.90 -12.93
CA PHE A 69 -3.80 16.65 -11.94
C PHE A 69 -3.81 15.90 -10.61
N LEU A 70 -3.98 16.65 -9.53
CA LEU A 70 -4.24 16.07 -8.21
C LEU A 70 -5.73 16.24 -7.93
N PRO A 71 -6.40 15.20 -7.42
CA PRO A 71 -7.75 15.35 -6.92
C PRO A 71 -7.72 16.37 -5.78
N GLU A 72 -8.75 17.18 -5.67
CA GLU A 72 -8.92 18.00 -4.47
C GLU A 72 -9.03 17.04 -3.29
N GLU A 73 -8.16 17.19 -2.28
CA GLU A 73 -8.28 16.40 -1.07
C GLU A 73 -9.72 16.51 -0.58
N MET A 74 -10.34 15.39 -0.23
CA MET A 74 -11.71 15.36 0.29
C MET A 74 -11.76 16.21 1.56
N LYS A 75 -11.97 17.49 1.38
CA LYS A 75 -12.10 18.49 2.45
C LYS A 75 -13.40 18.36 3.21
N ALA A 76 -13.91 17.32 3.46
CA ALA A 76 -15.02 16.86 4.25
C ALA A 76 -15.71 15.74 3.51
N ILE A 77 -15.37 14.53 3.85
CA ILE A 77 -16.38 13.48 3.80
C ILE A 77 -17.55 14.10 4.58
N ASP A 78 -18.65 14.36 3.87
CA ASP A 78 -19.87 14.77 4.54
C ASP A 78 -20.11 13.74 5.65
N LYS A 79 -20.06 14.21 6.91
CA LYS A 79 -20.22 13.30 8.07
C LYS A 79 -21.50 12.49 7.98
N SER A 80 -22.50 12.98 7.23
CA SER A 80 -23.74 12.27 6.93
C SER A 80 -23.54 11.04 6.02
N ALA A 81 -22.47 11.02 5.21
CA ALA A 81 -22.12 9.87 4.37
C ALA A 81 -21.34 8.79 5.11
N ILE A 82 -20.84 9.08 6.31
CA ILE A 82 -20.11 8.10 7.14
C ILE A 82 -21.12 7.28 7.94
N LYS A 83 -21.35 6.05 7.50
CA LYS A 83 -22.14 5.09 8.27
C LYS A 83 -21.26 4.42 9.31
N THR A 84 -21.42 4.80 10.57
CA THR A 84 -20.76 4.12 11.70
C THR A 84 -21.61 2.91 12.08
N THR A 85 -21.03 1.73 12.04
CA THR A 85 -21.68 0.49 12.48
C THR A 85 -21.06 0.05 13.80
N TYR A 86 -21.91 -0.13 14.80
CA TYR A 86 -21.52 -0.65 16.10
C TYR A 86 -21.80 -2.15 16.15
N TYR A 87 -20.90 -2.90 16.74
CA TYR A 87 -20.99 -4.34 16.90
C TYR A 87 -21.05 -4.71 18.37
N SER A 88 -21.77 -5.76 18.71
CA SER A 88 -21.68 -6.38 20.02
C SER A 88 -20.30 -7.01 20.22
N PHE A 89 -19.93 -7.31 21.46
CA PHE A 89 -18.65 -7.92 21.77
C PHE A 89 -18.42 -9.24 21.00
N GLY A 90 -19.42 -10.11 20.95
CA GLY A 90 -19.34 -11.38 20.22
C GLY A 90 -19.16 -11.20 18.70
N GLU A 91 -19.93 -10.30 18.10
CA GLU A 91 -19.78 -9.96 16.66
C GLU A 91 -18.43 -9.32 16.35
N SER A 92 -17.89 -8.53 17.28
CA SER A 92 -16.57 -7.90 17.11
C SER A 92 -15.45 -8.92 17.03
N ILE A 93 -15.50 -10.00 17.83
CA ILE A 93 -14.54 -11.09 17.78
C ILE A 93 -14.59 -11.80 16.42
N GLN A 94 -15.78 -12.19 15.96
CA GLN A 94 -15.94 -12.89 14.70
C GLN A 94 -15.49 -12.03 13.50
N ARG A 95 -15.86 -10.75 13.52
CA ARG A 95 -15.46 -9.81 12.45
C ARG A 95 -13.96 -9.51 12.49
N GLY A 96 -13.40 -9.33 13.67
CA GLY A 96 -11.96 -9.12 13.85
C GLY A 96 -11.15 -10.32 13.34
N TRP A 97 -11.60 -11.53 13.60
CA TRP A 97 -11.01 -12.77 13.09
C TRP A 97 -11.00 -12.78 11.56
N ASN A 98 -12.16 -12.58 10.94
CA ASN A 98 -12.28 -12.54 9.48
C ASN A 98 -11.43 -11.41 8.86
N MET A 99 -11.43 -10.23 9.48
CA MET A 99 -10.64 -9.10 9.03
C MET A 99 -9.13 -9.39 9.10
N GLY A 100 -8.70 -10.13 10.14
CA GLY A 100 -7.31 -10.57 10.28
C GLY A 100 -6.86 -11.44 9.10
N PHE A 101 -7.67 -12.41 8.68
CA PHE A 101 -7.36 -13.25 7.52
C PHE A 101 -7.40 -12.49 6.19
N ILE A 102 -8.36 -11.57 6.02
CA ILE A 102 -8.40 -10.71 4.82
C ILE A 102 -7.12 -9.86 4.76
N THR A 103 -6.75 -9.20 5.87
CA THR A 103 -5.54 -8.39 5.96
C THR A 103 -4.28 -9.22 5.66
N LEU A 104 -4.20 -10.45 6.19
CA LEU A 104 -3.10 -11.37 5.91
C LEU A 104 -3.05 -11.75 4.44
N GLY A 105 -4.20 -12.05 3.82
CA GLY A 105 -4.30 -12.34 2.39
C GLY A 105 -3.85 -11.18 1.51
N ASP A 106 -4.30 -9.97 1.84
CA ASP A 106 -3.89 -8.75 1.13
C ASP A 106 -2.39 -8.49 1.27
N TYR A 107 -1.84 -8.66 2.47
CA TYR A 107 -0.42 -8.48 2.74
C TYR A 107 0.44 -9.50 1.97
N THR A 108 0.06 -10.78 2.00
CA THR A 108 0.77 -11.82 1.23
C THR A 108 0.70 -11.56 -0.26
N GLY A 109 -0.46 -11.08 -0.76
CA GLY A 109 -0.62 -10.67 -2.15
C GLY A 109 0.28 -9.51 -2.56
N GLN A 110 0.62 -8.63 -1.61
CA GLN A 110 1.51 -7.48 -1.84
C GLN A 110 3.00 -7.87 -1.88
N LEU A 111 3.42 -8.99 -1.30
CA LEU A 111 4.83 -9.42 -1.28
C LEU A 111 5.44 -9.52 -2.67
N LYS A 112 4.65 -9.91 -3.68
CA LYS A 112 5.11 -9.95 -5.07
C LYS A 112 5.61 -8.59 -5.59
N PHE A 113 5.07 -7.48 -5.04
CA PHE A 113 5.49 -6.14 -5.45
C PHE A 113 6.85 -5.75 -4.89
N LEU A 114 7.32 -6.37 -3.80
CA LEU A 114 8.65 -6.13 -3.23
C LEU A 114 9.76 -6.46 -4.24
N PHE A 115 9.52 -7.44 -5.12
CA PHE A 115 10.46 -7.82 -6.17
C PHE A 115 10.41 -6.91 -7.39
N THR A 116 9.55 -5.88 -7.37
CA THR A 116 9.54 -4.85 -8.41
C THR A 116 10.43 -3.68 -8.01
N LYS A 117 11.02 -2.99 -9.01
CA LYS A 117 11.87 -1.82 -8.78
C LYS A 117 11.18 -0.75 -7.93
N LYS A 118 9.87 -0.53 -8.15
CA LYS A 118 9.06 0.43 -7.40
C LYS A 118 8.76 -0.05 -5.97
N GLY A 119 8.47 -1.32 -5.79
CA GLY A 119 8.20 -1.90 -4.47
C GLY A 119 9.45 -1.90 -3.59
N ALA A 120 10.60 -2.28 -4.13
CA ALA A 120 11.87 -2.23 -3.39
C ALA A 120 12.17 -0.83 -2.84
N THR A 121 11.98 0.21 -3.66
CA THR A 121 12.19 1.62 -3.22
C THR A 121 11.10 2.14 -2.28
N SER A 122 10.02 1.39 -2.07
CA SER A 122 8.91 1.75 -1.16
C SER A 122 8.97 1.02 0.19
N VAL A 123 10.00 0.18 0.39
CA VAL A 123 10.21 -0.48 1.69
C VAL A 123 10.53 0.59 2.73
N GLY A 124 9.66 0.70 3.74
CA GLY A 124 9.81 1.64 4.84
C GLY A 124 10.39 0.97 6.08
N GLY A 125 11.09 1.75 6.89
CA GLY A 125 11.60 1.36 8.19
C GLY A 125 10.75 1.87 9.35
N PHE A 126 11.35 2.14 10.49
CA PHE A 126 10.66 2.64 11.69
C PHE A 126 10.01 3.99 11.48
N GLY A 127 10.60 4.88 10.67
CA GLY A 127 10.02 6.18 10.33
C GLY A 127 8.71 6.05 9.56
N SER A 128 8.63 5.10 8.63
CA SER A 128 7.41 4.80 7.88
C SER A 128 6.32 4.21 8.78
N ILE A 129 6.68 3.32 9.72
CA ILE A 129 5.76 2.80 10.74
C ILE A 129 5.24 3.95 11.61
N GLY A 130 6.12 4.85 12.06
CA GLY A 130 5.72 6.02 12.86
C GLY A 130 4.71 6.91 12.14
N LYS A 131 4.84 7.09 10.83
CA LYS A 131 3.90 7.88 10.01
C LYS A 131 2.50 7.25 9.88
N MET A 132 2.32 5.98 10.21
CA MET A 132 0.99 5.35 10.26
C MET A 132 0.15 5.86 11.43
N PHE A 133 0.78 6.43 12.45
CA PHE A 133 0.09 6.99 13.60
C PHE A 133 -0.16 8.48 13.39
N PRO A 134 -1.40 8.96 13.68
CA PRO A 134 -1.74 10.37 13.51
C PRO A 134 -1.02 11.24 14.55
N THR A 135 -0.83 12.52 14.23
CA THR A 135 -0.23 13.51 15.15
C THR A 135 -1.10 13.81 16.36
N THR A 136 -2.42 13.60 16.23
CA THR A 136 -3.38 13.71 17.34
C THR A 136 -3.80 12.32 17.78
N TRP A 137 -3.89 12.09 19.09
CA TRP A 137 -4.25 10.79 19.64
C TRP A 137 -5.62 10.31 19.16
N ASN A 138 -5.67 9.13 18.57
CA ASN A 138 -6.89 8.48 18.13
C ASN A 138 -6.85 6.98 18.47
N TRP A 139 -7.68 6.56 19.41
CA TRP A 139 -7.71 5.18 19.90
C TRP A 139 -8.06 4.16 18.81
N GLN A 140 -8.95 4.49 17.90
CA GLN A 140 -9.34 3.58 16.82
C GLN A 140 -8.16 3.31 15.88
N ILE A 141 -7.48 4.37 15.43
CA ILE A 141 -6.32 4.24 14.55
C ILE A 141 -5.18 3.53 15.28
N PHE A 142 -4.98 3.83 16.56
CA PHE A 142 -3.96 3.16 17.39
C PHE A 142 -4.17 1.64 17.39
N TRP A 143 -5.38 1.18 17.74
CA TRP A 143 -5.67 -0.26 17.79
C TRP A 143 -5.65 -0.92 16.44
N MET A 144 -6.13 -0.25 15.37
CA MET A 144 -6.04 -0.76 14.00
C MET A 144 -4.58 -0.97 13.57
N ASN A 145 -3.71 0.02 13.78
CA ASN A 145 -2.31 -0.08 13.41
C ASN A 145 -1.58 -1.14 14.25
N THR A 146 -1.89 -1.22 15.54
CA THR A 146 -1.34 -2.25 16.43
C THR A 146 -1.73 -3.65 15.96
N ALA A 147 -3.01 -3.86 15.62
CA ALA A 147 -3.48 -5.13 15.08
C ALA A 147 -2.81 -5.47 13.74
N PHE A 148 -2.69 -4.50 12.83
CA PHE A 148 -2.02 -4.67 11.56
C PHE A 148 -0.54 -5.08 11.74
N ILE A 149 0.20 -4.35 12.56
CA ILE A 149 1.61 -4.65 12.85
C ILE A 149 1.75 -6.05 13.47
N SER A 150 0.84 -6.43 14.37
CA SER A 150 0.85 -7.76 15.00
C SER A 150 0.63 -8.87 13.96
N ILE A 151 -0.29 -8.69 13.02
CA ILE A 151 -0.54 -9.65 11.92
C ILE A 151 0.70 -9.78 11.03
N VAL A 152 1.33 -8.65 10.67
CA VAL A 152 2.55 -8.63 9.85
C VAL A 152 3.69 -9.34 10.56
N LEU A 153 3.92 -9.07 11.86
CA LEU A 153 4.95 -9.72 12.64
C LEU A 153 4.71 -11.23 12.79
N ALA A 154 3.47 -11.64 13.04
CA ALA A 154 3.10 -13.05 13.10
C ALA A 154 3.38 -13.76 11.78
N PHE A 155 3.01 -13.13 10.65
CA PHE A 155 3.29 -13.66 9.32
C PHE A 155 4.79 -13.76 9.04
N MET A 156 5.55 -12.71 9.35
CA MET A 156 7.01 -12.72 9.14
C MET A 156 7.69 -13.83 9.95
N ASN A 157 7.23 -14.08 11.17
CA ASN A 157 7.78 -15.14 12.02
C ASN A 157 7.46 -16.55 11.52
N ILE A 158 6.40 -16.75 10.73
CA ILE A 158 6.09 -18.05 10.12
C ILE A 158 6.99 -18.35 8.90
N LEU A 159 7.58 -17.32 8.27
CA LEU A 159 8.42 -17.52 7.10
C LEU A 159 9.66 -18.40 7.42
N PRO A 160 10.07 -19.29 6.51
CA PRO A 160 11.20 -20.20 6.71
C PRO A 160 12.55 -19.45 6.58
N ILE A 161 12.69 -18.35 7.32
CA ILE A 161 13.90 -17.54 7.35
C ILE A 161 14.67 -17.88 8.63
N PRO A 162 15.92 -18.37 8.53
CA PRO A 162 16.76 -18.55 9.70
C PRO A 162 16.85 -17.25 10.49
N ALA A 163 16.95 -17.35 11.82
CA ALA A 163 16.83 -16.27 12.81
C ALA A 163 15.39 -15.80 13.12
N LEU A 164 14.37 -16.32 12.45
CA LEU A 164 12.96 -16.20 12.82
C LEU A 164 12.44 -17.56 13.30
N ASP A 165 11.29 -17.56 14.00
CA ASP A 165 10.69 -18.79 14.55
C ASP A 165 10.41 -19.84 13.46
N GLY A 166 9.93 -19.42 12.29
CA GLY A 166 9.69 -20.30 11.14
C GLY A 166 10.96 -21.02 10.65
N GLY A 167 12.13 -20.39 10.80
CA GLY A 167 13.41 -21.06 10.50
C GLY A 167 13.68 -22.22 11.46
N HIS A 168 13.37 -22.09 12.74
CA HIS A 168 13.48 -23.18 13.70
C HIS A 168 12.51 -24.33 13.40
N VAL A 169 11.28 -24.00 12.97
CA VAL A 169 10.29 -24.99 12.55
C VAL A 169 10.80 -25.83 11.37
N VAL A 170 11.52 -25.26 10.42
CA VAL A 170 12.14 -26.00 9.31
C VAL A 170 13.13 -27.03 9.81
N PHE A 171 13.96 -26.70 10.80
CA PHE A 171 14.92 -27.65 11.39
C PHE A 171 14.21 -28.74 12.19
N LEU A 172 13.14 -28.42 12.91
CA LEU A 172 12.32 -29.44 13.61
C LEU A 172 11.66 -30.41 12.61
N ILE A 173 11.14 -29.91 11.49
CA ILE A 173 10.59 -30.76 10.43
C ILE A 173 11.68 -31.66 9.85
N TYR A 174 12.87 -31.16 9.62
CA TYR A 174 14.02 -31.96 9.17
C TYR A 174 14.31 -33.09 10.16
N GLU A 175 14.36 -32.80 11.47
CA GLU A 175 14.60 -33.78 12.52
C GLU A 175 13.51 -34.85 12.55
N ILE A 176 12.24 -34.47 12.45
CA ILE A 176 11.11 -35.41 12.40
C ILE A 176 11.21 -36.35 11.20
N ILE A 177 11.59 -35.84 10.03
CA ILE A 177 11.66 -36.62 8.79
C ILE A 177 12.89 -37.56 8.78
N THR A 178 14.04 -37.06 9.26
CA THR A 178 15.31 -37.81 9.17
C THR A 178 15.60 -38.65 10.42
N GLY A 179 14.92 -38.41 11.53
CA GLY A 179 15.19 -39.00 12.84
C GLY A 179 16.54 -38.58 13.43
N LYS A 180 17.15 -37.52 12.91
CA LYS A 180 18.47 -37.02 13.35
C LYS A 180 18.42 -35.50 13.51
N GLU A 181 19.01 -35.03 14.64
CA GLU A 181 19.20 -33.59 14.84
C GLU A 181 20.07 -32.98 13.76
N ALA A 182 19.74 -31.77 13.35
CA ALA A 182 20.56 -31.01 12.43
C ALA A 182 21.91 -30.70 13.10
N PRO A 183 23.05 -30.81 12.38
CA PRO A 183 24.36 -30.50 12.95
C PRO A 183 24.39 -29.07 13.48
N GLN A 184 24.87 -28.88 14.72
CA GLN A 184 24.88 -27.58 15.40
C GLN A 184 25.54 -26.47 14.56
N LYS A 185 26.62 -26.80 13.83
CA LYS A 185 27.28 -25.85 12.93
C LYS A 185 26.36 -25.34 11.83
N VAL A 186 25.47 -26.19 11.29
CA VAL A 186 24.51 -25.81 10.26
C VAL A 186 23.47 -24.84 10.85
N LEU A 187 23.00 -25.11 12.06
CA LEU A 187 22.07 -24.21 12.77
C LEU A 187 22.71 -22.84 13.01
N GLU A 188 23.95 -22.82 13.52
CA GLU A 188 24.69 -21.59 13.78
C GLU A 188 24.91 -20.78 12.50
N TYR A 189 25.40 -21.40 11.43
CA TYR A 189 25.59 -20.70 10.15
C TYR A 189 24.29 -20.19 9.58
N ALA A 190 23.22 -20.98 9.63
CA ALA A 190 21.90 -20.54 9.17
C ALA A 190 21.42 -19.31 9.95
N GLN A 191 21.56 -19.30 11.28
CA GLN A 191 21.22 -18.16 12.12
C GLN A 191 22.05 -16.91 11.77
N TYR A 192 23.37 -17.06 11.57
CA TYR A 192 24.23 -15.95 11.16
C TYR A 192 23.79 -15.36 9.83
N VAL A 193 23.50 -16.20 8.83
CA VAL A 193 23.02 -15.75 7.51
C VAL A 193 21.69 -15.05 7.64
N GLY A 194 20.73 -15.63 8.37
CA GLY A 194 19.42 -15.01 8.61
C GLY A 194 19.53 -13.67 9.34
N PHE A 195 20.36 -13.60 10.38
CA PHE A 195 20.62 -12.37 11.11
C PHE A 195 21.22 -11.27 10.21
N MET A 196 22.22 -11.61 9.40
CA MET A 196 22.85 -10.66 8.47
C MET A 196 21.85 -10.16 7.41
N LEU A 197 20.98 -11.04 6.92
CA LEU A 197 19.90 -10.68 5.99
C LEU A 197 18.93 -9.68 6.63
N LEU A 198 18.46 -9.98 7.85
CA LEU A 198 17.54 -9.10 8.58
C LEU A 198 18.20 -7.75 8.94
N LEU A 199 19.47 -7.76 9.35
CA LEU A 199 20.23 -6.55 9.62
C LEU A 199 20.39 -5.70 8.36
N GLY A 200 20.72 -6.33 7.24
CA GLY A 200 20.82 -5.65 5.94
C GLY A 200 19.49 -5.02 5.51
N LEU A 201 18.37 -5.76 5.69
CA LEU A 201 17.03 -5.24 5.41
C LEU A 201 16.69 -4.06 6.32
N LEU A 202 17.02 -4.15 7.61
CA LEU A 202 16.79 -3.08 8.58
C LEU A 202 17.55 -1.81 8.21
N ILE A 203 18.83 -1.94 7.86
CA ILE A 203 19.68 -0.81 7.42
C ILE A 203 19.10 -0.21 6.13
N TYR A 204 18.71 -1.05 5.17
CA TYR A 204 18.14 -0.60 3.91
C TYR A 204 16.83 0.17 4.13
N ALA A 205 15.89 -0.39 4.91
CA ALA A 205 14.59 0.21 5.15
C ALA A 205 14.69 1.56 5.88
N ASN A 206 15.51 1.63 6.94
CA ASN A 206 15.72 2.89 7.67
C ASN A 206 16.53 3.90 6.84
N GLY A 207 17.50 3.46 6.05
CA GLY A 207 18.20 4.30 5.10
C GLY A 207 17.29 4.92 4.05
N ASN A 208 16.32 4.14 3.54
CA ASN A 208 15.31 4.64 2.62
C ASN A 208 14.37 5.66 3.28
N ASP A 209 13.99 5.46 4.54
CA ASP A 209 13.20 6.43 5.31
C ASP A 209 13.94 7.77 5.46
N ILE A 210 15.23 7.71 5.83
CA ILE A 210 16.10 8.89 5.96
C ILE A 210 16.21 9.59 4.60
N TYR A 211 16.53 8.84 3.55
CA TYR A 211 16.62 9.41 2.20
C TYR A 211 15.33 10.09 1.78
N SER A 212 14.18 9.46 2.04
CA SER A 212 12.86 10.02 1.70
C SER A 212 12.51 11.26 2.52
N ALA A 213 13.01 11.37 3.74
CA ALA A 213 12.76 12.52 4.61
C ALA A 213 13.57 13.77 4.22
N PHE A 214 14.78 13.59 3.66
CA PHE A 214 15.68 14.70 3.35
C PHE A 214 15.75 15.06 1.85
N PHE A 215 15.38 14.15 0.95
CA PHE A 215 15.60 14.33 -0.50
C PHE A 215 14.33 14.16 -1.35
N LYS A 216 13.18 13.85 -0.79
CA LYS A 216 11.86 13.83 -1.43
C LYS A 216 10.89 14.81 -0.79
#